data_03de3863c4f452ab33de41f571cc2293
#
_entry.id   03de3863c4f452ab33de41f571cc2293
#
_cell.length_a   1.000
_cell.length_b   1.000
_cell.length_c   1.000
_cell.angle_alpha   90.00
_cell.angle_beta   90.00
_cell.angle_gamma   90.00
#
_symmetry.space_group_name_H-M   'P 1'
#
loop_
_entity.id
_entity.type
_entity.pdbx_description
1 polymer ?
#
loop_
_entity_poly.entity_id
_entity_poly.type
_entity_poly.pdbx_seq_one_letter_code
_entity_poly.pdbx_strand_id
1 'polypeptide(L)'
;MEEQRTDLTAFTERIIALRQQISKVIVGQDENVDLLLTAVLANGHVLLEGVPGVAKTLLARLLAKLIDAKFSRVQFTPDLMPSDVLGTNVFNMKTSDFDFHAGPVFADIVLVDEINRAPAKTQAALFEVMEERQVTIDGQTHAMGEFYTILATQNPVEQEGTYKLPEAQTDRFMMKITMGYPSLDEEVTILERHHTNQRLTSLDDVTPAITKDQLVELRQMLEKVFVDPALLRYIAAIVAQTRQSKAVFLGASPRASVSMLQASKAYALLQGRDFVTPDDVRLVAPSILQHRLILTAEAEMEGITPLKAVKRLIEKVEVPK
;
A
#
# COMPACT_ATOMS: atom_id res chain seq x y z
N MET A 1 -17.26 18.85 -27.65
CA MET A 1 -16.95 19.57 -26.39
C MET A 1 -15.49 19.36 -26.14
N GLU A 2 -14.67 20.41 -26.25
CA GLU A 2 -13.29 20.36 -25.81
C GLU A 2 -13.33 20.17 -24.28
N GLU A 3 -13.03 18.94 -23.83
CA GLU A 3 -12.80 18.70 -22.42
C GLU A 3 -11.59 19.54 -22.01
N GLN A 4 -11.78 20.46 -21.11
CA GLN A 4 -10.71 21.25 -20.50
C GLN A 4 -9.74 20.25 -19.84
N ARG A 5 -8.59 20.00 -20.50
CA ARG A 5 -7.51 19.21 -19.93
C ARG A 5 -7.11 19.83 -18.60
N THR A 6 -6.98 18.99 -17.58
CA THR A 6 -6.55 19.43 -16.25
C THR A 6 -5.08 19.82 -16.32
N ASP A 7 -4.72 21.02 -15.87
CA ASP A 7 -3.32 21.41 -15.74
C ASP A 7 -2.65 20.61 -14.61
N LEU A 8 -1.78 19.69 -15.00
CA LEU A 8 -1.05 18.79 -14.10
C LEU A 8 0.40 19.24 -13.87
N THR A 9 0.82 20.38 -14.40
CA THR A 9 2.23 20.83 -14.40
C THR A 9 2.80 20.89 -12.98
N ALA A 10 2.13 21.62 -12.09
CA ALA A 10 2.59 21.76 -10.68
C ALA A 10 2.57 20.44 -9.91
N PHE A 11 1.66 19.52 -10.27
CA PHE A 11 1.62 18.18 -9.68
C PHE A 11 2.79 17.32 -10.15
N THR A 12 3.03 17.30 -11.46
CA THR A 12 4.12 16.51 -12.05
C THR A 12 5.48 16.93 -11.49
N GLU A 13 5.72 18.23 -11.33
CA GLU A 13 6.93 18.75 -10.71
C GLU A 13 7.13 18.23 -9.27
N ARG A 14 6.07 18.22 -8.45
CA ARG A 14 6.12 17.72 -7.07
C ARG A 14 6.38 16.21 -7.01
N ILE A 15 5.76 15.43 -7.90
CA ILE A 15 6.00 13.99 -7.98
C ILE A 15 7.44 13.68 -8.41
N ILE A 16 7.97 14.43 -9.37
CA ILE A 16 9.37 14.31 -9.79
C ILE A 16 10.29 14.62 -8.60
N ALA A 17 10.04 15.71 -7.87
CA ALA A 17 10.81 16.08 -6.69
C ALA A 17 10.75 14.99 -5.61
N LEU A 18 9.56 14.43 -5.36
CA LEU A 18 9.36 13.35 -4.38
C LEU A 18 10.14 12.09 -4.78
N ARG A 19 10.04 11.65 -6.03
CA ARG A 19 10.83 10.50 -6.55
C ARG A 19 12.33 10.75 -6.42
N GLN A 20 12.81 11.95 -6.78
CA GLN A 20 14.22 12.33 -6.64
C GLN A 20 14.70 12.29 -5.19
N GLN A 21 13.88 12.70 -4.22
CA GLN A 21 14.24 12.61 -2.82
C GLN A 21 14.27 11.14 -2.34
N ILE A 22 13.34 10.32 -2.81
CA ILE A 22 13.33 8.88 -2.46
C ILE A 22 14.58 8.19 -3.03
N SER A 23 14.94 8.44 -4.28
CA SER A 23 16.10 7.80 -4.93
C SER A 23 17.44 8.18 -4.32
N LYS A 24 17.54 9.30 -3.60
CA LYS A 24 18.72 9.66 -2.81
C LYS A 24 18.93 8.74 -1.61
N VAL A 25 17.86 8.19 -1.06
CA VAL A 25 17.87 7.38 0.17
C VAL A 25 17.72 5.90 -0.14
N ILE A 26 16.78 5.55 -1.02
CA ILE A 26 16.52 4.18 -1.46
C ILE A 26 17.23 3.94 -2.79
N VAL A 27 18.00 2.87 -2.86
CA VAL A 27 18.67 2.43 -4.09
C VAL A 27 17.83 1.32 -4.71
N GLY A 28 17.54 1.47 -5.99
CA GLY A 28 16.64 0.55 -6.69
C GLY A 28 15.19 0.67 -6.21
N GLN A 29 14.39 -0.35 -6.47
CA GLN A 29 12.98 -0.42 -6.04
C GLN A 29 12.07 0.63 -6.70
N ASP A 30 12.45 1.23 -7.85
CA ASP A 30 11.71 2.33 -8.47
C ASP A 30 10.26 1.96 -8.78
N GLU A 31 10.01 0.75 -9.31
CA GLU A 31 8.66 0.24 -9.56
C GLU A 31 7.85 0.09 -8.26
N ASN A 32 8.48 -0.42 -7.19
CA ASN A 32 7.82 -0.58 -5.89
C ASN A 32 7.52 0.77 -5.24
N VAL A 33 8.38 1.77 -5.43
CA VAL A 33 8.14 3.14 -4.98
C VAL A 33 6.94 3.73 -5.73
N ASP A 34 6.87 3.57 -7.05
CA ASP A 34 5.76 4.06 -7.86
C ASP A 34 4.43 3.38 -7.48
N LEU A 35 4.43 2.07 -7.23
CA LEU A 35 3.26 1.34 -6.74
C LEU A 35 2.83 1.82 -5.34
N LEU A 36 3.78 2.08 -4.44
CA LEU A 36 3.48 2.61 -3.12
C LEU A 36 2.87 4.01 -3.21
N LEU A 37 3.46 4.91 -4.00
CA LEU A 37 2.92 6.26 -4.23
C LEU A 37 1.54 6.21 -4.89
N THR A 38 1.33 5.29 -5.84
CA THR A 38 0.04 5.03 -6.46
C THR A 38 -1.02 4.64 -5.42
N ALA A 39 -0.70 3.69 -4.54
CA ALA A 39 -1.61 3.26 -3.49
C ALA A 39 -1.93 4.38 -2.50
N VAL A 40 -0.92 5.16 -2.09
CA VAL A 40 -1.09 6.30 -1.18
C VAL A 40 -1.95 7.39 -1.82
N LEU A 41 -1.74 7.70 -3.09
CA LEU A 41 -2.56 8.66 -3.83
C LEU A 41 -4.00 8.16 -4.00
N ALA A 42 -4.19 6.87 -4.25
CA ALA A 42 -5.50 6.22 -4.32
C ALA A 42 -6.17 5.98 -2.95
N ASN A 43 -5.61 6.52 -1.86
CA ASN A 43 -6.13 6.37 -0.50
C ASN A 43 -6.20 4.90 -0.02
N GLY A 44 -5.29 4.06 -0.50
CA GLY A 44 -5.23 2.63 -0.18
C GLY A 44 -4.25 2.29 0.94
N HIS A 45 -4.46 1.12 1.53
CA HIS A 45 -3.52 0.48 2.45
C HIS A 45 -2.64 -0.50 1.68
N VAL A 46 -1.41 -0.73 2.13
CA VAL A 46 -0.42 -1.55 1.39
C VAL A 46 0.16 -2.64 2.28
N LEU A 47 0.25 -3.85 1.72
CA LEU A 47 0.98 -4.97 2.31
C LEU A 47 2.35 -5.07 1.64
N LEU A 48 3.42 -4.80 2.38
CA LEU A 48 4.81 -4.91 1.93
C LEU A 48 5.34 -6.30 2.28
N GLU A 49 5.53 -7.15 1.30
CA GLU A 49 6.13 -8.48 1.50
C GLU A 49 7.60 -8.46 1.07
N GLY A 50 8.46 -9.04 1.88
CA GLY A 50 9.87 -9.17 1.55
C GLY A 50 10.69 -9.62 2.74
N VAL A 51 11.89 -10.10 2.45
CA VAL A 51 12.86 -10.54 3.46
C VAL A 51 13.28 -9.38 4.37
N PRO A 52 13.86 -9.66 5.55
CA PRO A 52 14.46 -8.62 6.39
C PRO A 52 15.58 -7.88 5.63
N GLY A 53 15.74 -6.59 5.93
CA GLY A 53 16.85 -5.79 5.37
C GLY A 53 16.59 -5.10 4.02
N VAL A 54 15.46 -5.33 3.35
CA VAL A 54 15.13 -4.68 2.06
C VAL A 54 14.51 -3.28 2.21
N ALA A 55 14.85 -2.56 3.27
CA ALA A 55 14.48 -1.15 3.51
C ALA A 55 12.97 -0.83 3.64
N LYS A 56 12.09 -1.80 3.95
CA LYS A 56 10.64 -1.57 4.14
C LYS A 56 10.33 -0.45 5.14
N THR A 57 10.93 -0.53 6.33
CA THR A 57 10.75 0.47 7.40
C THR A 57 11.32 1.83 7.03
N LEU A 58 12.47 1.84 6.34
CA LEU A 58 13.10 3.07 5.88
C LEU A 58 12.23 3.79 4.85
N LEU A 59 11.68 3.05 3.88
CA LEU A 59 10.77 3.57 2.85
C LEU A 59 9.50 4.18 3.47
N ALA A 60 8.89 3.51 4.46
CA ALA A 60 7.70 4.02 5.14
C ALA A 60 7.98 5.32 5.92
N ARG A 61 9.10 5.39 6.64
CA ARG A 61 9.52 6.60 7.37
C ARG A 61 9.87 7.75 6.43
N LEU A 62 10.56 7.45 5.33
CA LEU A 62 10.93 8.43 4.31
C LEU A 62 9.67 9.01 3.65
N LEU A 63 8.72 8.17 3.30
CA LEU A 63 7.44 8.60 2.71
C LEU A 63 6.70 9.56 3.66
N ALA A 64 6.58 9.21 4.94
CA ALA A 64 5.94 10.06 5.93
C ALA A 64 6.62 11.43 6.05
N LYS A 65 7.94 11.46 6.05
CA LYS A 65 8.73 12.70 6.11
C LYS A 65 8.51 13.56 4.86
N LEU A 66 8.50 12.95 3.67
CA LEU A 66 8.32 13.64 2.40
C LEU A 66 6.91 14.22 2.20
N ILE A 67 5.90 13.64 2.87
CA ILE A 67 4.50 14.09 2.83
C ILE A 67 4.17 15.02 4.02
N ASP A 68 5.11 15.29 4.92
CA ASP A 68 4.88 16.00 6.18
C ASP A 68 3.74 15.39 7.00
N ALA A 69 3.74 14.07 7.10
CA ALA A 69 2.72 13.27 7.74
C ALA A 69 3.20 12.75 9.10
N LYS A 70 2.28 12.68 10.08
CA LYS A 70 2.55 12.03 11.37
C LYS A 70 2.77 10.55 11.14
N PHE A 71 3.94 10.05 11.56
CA PHE A 71 4.34 8.65 11.46
C PHE A 71 4.22 7.93 12.78
N SER A 72 3.71 6.71 12.74
CA SER A 72 3.76 5.76 13.85
C SER A 72 4.25 4.40 13.38
N ARG A 73 4.92 3.67 14.26
CA ARG A 73 5.37 2.30 14.04
C ARG A 73 4.90 1.39 15.15
N VAL A 74 4.31 0.28 14.78
CA VAL A 74 3.88 -0.78 15.72
C VAL A 74 4.52 -2.08 15.29
N GLN A 75 5.27 -2.72 16.19
CA GLN A 75 5.77 -4.07 15.99
C GLN A 75 4.72 -5.05 16.49
N PHE A 76 4.21 -5.92 15.62
CA PHE A 76 3.28 -6.95 16.01
C PHE A 76 4.02 -8.12 16.66
N THR A 77 3.53 -8.56 17.83
CA THR A 77 4.09 -9.65 18.64
C THR A 77 2.95 -10.57 19.10
N PRO A 78 3.24 -11.82 19.50
CA PRO A 78 2.22 -12.77 19.92
C PRO A 78 1.41 -12.35 21.16
N ASP A 79 1.94 -11.46 21.98
CA ASP A 79 1.33 -10.94 23.19
C ASP A 79 0.61 -9.59 23.01
N LEU A 80 0.68 -8.99 21.81
CA LEU A 80 0.09 -7.67 21.54
C LEU A 80 -1.44 -7.71 21.62
N MET A 81 -2.00 -6.82 22.42
CA MET A 81 -3.45 -6.70 22.62
C MET A 81 -4.06 -5.63 21.69
N PRO A 82 -5.36 -5.71 21.37
CA PRO A 82 -6.04 -4.64 20.61
C PRO A 82 -5.91 -3.25 21.23
N SER A 83 -5.96 -3.15 22.56
CA SER A 83 -5.78 -1.90 23.30
C SER A 83 -4.41 -1.25 23.09
N ASP A 84 -3.36 -2.04 22.87
CA ASP A 84 -2.02 -1.54 22.63
C ASP A 84 -1.91 -0.85 21.24
N VAL A 85 -2.77 -1.24 20.32
CA VAL A 85 -2.86 -0.71 18.97
C VAL A 85 -3.85 0.44 18.87
N LEU A 86 -5.05 0.27 19.42
CA LEU A 86 -6.16 1.22 19.32
C LEU A 86 -6.11 2.32 20.38
N GLY A 87 -5.51 2.04 21.53
CA GLY A 87 -5.60 2.90 22.70
C GLY A 87 -6.62 2.41 23.72
N THR A 88 -6.71 3.09 24.84
CA THR A 88 -7.54 2.71 25.96
C THR A 88 -7.97 3.93 26.79
N ASN A 89 -9.07 3.81 27.51
CA ASN A 89 -9.47 4.80 28.50
C ASN A 89 -8.74 4.54 29.83
N VAL A 90 -8.15 5.59 30.38
CA VAL A 90 -7.44 5.55 31.68
C VAL A 90 -8.16 6.46 32.65
N PHE A 91 -8.46 5.93 33.84
CA PHE A 91 -9.12 6.71 34.88
C PHE A 91 -8.18 7.77 35.43
N ASN A 92 -8.58 9.03 35.34
CA ASN A 92 -7.86 10.18 35.90
C ASN A 92 -8.40 10.51 37.30
N MET A 93 -7.61 10.20 38.31
CA MET A 93 -7.99 10.45 39.71
C MET A 93 -8.19 11.94 40.06
N LYS A 94 -7.60 12.86 39.28
CA LYS A 94 -7.73 14.31 39.55
C LYS A 94 -9.04 14.88 39.05
N THR A 95 -9.52 14.40 37.91
CA THR A 95 -10.78 14.84 37.29
C THR A 95 -11.93 13.94 37.64
N SER A 96 -11.67 12.74 38.24
CA SER A 96 -12.63 11.66 38.46
C SER A 96 -13.37 11.22 37.19
N ASP A 97 -12.68 11.25 36.08
CA ASP A 97 -13.21 10.93 34.75
C ASP A 97 -12.24 10.03 34.00
N PHE A 98 -12.66 9.49 32.84
CA PHE A 98 -11.82 8.68 31.97
C PHE A 98 -11.23 9.53 30.84
N ASP A 99 -9.90 9.52 30.70
CA ASP A 99 -9.18 10.13 29.62
C ASP A 99 -8.81 9.09 28.56
N PHE A 100 -9.13 9.37 27.30
CA PHE A 100 -8.73 8.49 26.20
C PHE A 100 -7.25 8.69 25.86
N HIS A 101 -6.47 7.61 26.00
CA HIS A 101 -5.09 7.53 25.54
C HIS A 101 -5.05 6.87 24.18
N ALA A 102 -4.86 7.69 23.13
CA ALA A 102 -4.80 7.24 21.75
C ALA A 102 -3.64 6.27 21.50
N GLY A 103 -3.94 5.14 20.89
CA GLY A 103 -2.94 4.17 20.46
C GLY A 103 -2.16 4.61 19.20
N PRO A 104 -1.15 3.83 18.81
CA PRO A 104 -0.30 4.14 17.66
C PRO A 104 -1.04 4.18 16.32
N VAL A 105 -2.26 3.66 16.20
CA VAL A 105 -3.07 3.79 14.97
C VAL A 105 -3.46 5.23 14.66
N PHE A 106 -3.43 6.14 15.66
CA PHE A 106 -3.79 7.55 15.48
C PHE A 106 -2.62 8.36 14.93
N ALA A 107 -2.18 7.99 13.72
CA ALA A 107 -1.19 8.71 12.92
C ALA A 107 -1.65 8.74 11.46
N ASP A 108 -1.04 9.58 10.64
CA ASP A 108 -1.38 9.70 9.22
C ASP A 108 -0.84 8.50 8.42
N ILE A 109 0.39 8.07 8.73
CA ILE A 109 1.01 6.84 8.20
C ILE A 109 1.37 5.93 9.36
N VAL A 110 0.79 4.75 9.37
CA VAL A 110 1.05 3.71 10.39
C VAL A 110 1.79 2.56 9.74
N LEU A 111 3.02 2.30 10.19
CA LEU A 111 3.75 1.11 9.81
C LEU A 111 3.48 -0.01 10.83
N VAL A 112 2.87 -1.07 10.37
CA VAL A 112 2.62 -2.29 11.15
C VAL A 112 3.65 -3.33 10.72
N ASP A 113 4.69 -3.50 11.54
CA ASP A 113 5.71 -4.50 11.25
C ASP A 113 5.25 -5.89 11.68
N GLU A 114 5.46 -6.88 10.79
CA GLU A 114 5.19 -8.31 11.01
C GLU A 114 3.73 -8.59 11.42
N ILE A 115 2.78 -8.06 10.62
CA ILE A 115 1.33 -8.15 10.89
C ILE A 115 0.84 -9.56 11.21
N ASN A 116 1.49 -10.58 10.66
CA ASN A 116 1.16 -12.00 10.85
C ASN A 116 1.65 -12.57 12.18
N ARG A 117 2.35 -11.83 13.05
CA ARG A 117 2.79 -12.30 14.37
C ARG A 117 1.78 -12.07 15.48
N ALA A 118 0.89 -11.09 15.35
CA ALA A 118 -0.11 -10.84 16.39
C ALA A 118 -1.29 -11.82 16.33
N PRO A 119 -1.97 -12.06 17.46
CA PRO A 119 -3.17 -12.88 17.51
C PRO A 119 -4.28 -12.36 16.59
N ALA A 120 -5.14 -13.26 16.13
CA ALA A 120 -6.24 -12.94 15.22
C ALA A 120 -7.15 -11.81 15.72
N LYS A 121 -7.33 -11.68 17.05
CA LYS A 121 -8.13 -10.62 17.66
C LYS A 121 -7.52 -9.22 17.43
N THR A 122 -6.20 -9.10 17.57
CA THR A 122 -5.47 -7.84 17.34
C THR A 122 -5.42 -7.49 15.87
N GLN A 123 -5.22 -8.50 14.99
CA GLN A 123 -5.33 -8.32 13.55
C GLN A 123 -6.73 -7.82 13.17
N ALA A 124 -7.81 -8.44 13.68
CA ALA A 124 -9.19 -8.07 13.38
C ALA A 124 -9.48 -6.60 13.76
N ALA A 125 -9.00 -6.15 14.92
CA ALA A 125 -9.13 -4.76 15.37
C ALA A 125 -8.44 -3.78 14.40
N LEU A 126 -7.22 -4.09 13.91
CA LEU A 126 -6.55 -3.28 12.91
C LEU A 126 -7.32 -3.24 11.59
N PHE A 127 -7.84 -4.39 11.13
CA PHE A 127 -8.61 -4.47 9.90
C PHE A 127 -9.95 -3.72 9.97
N GLU A 128 -10.56 -3.64 11.16
CA GLU A 128 -11.75 -2.80 11.38
C GLU A 128 -11.40 -1.32 11.18
N VAL A 129 -10.31 -0.84 11.77
CA VAL A 129 -9.84 0.54 11.58
C VAL A 129 -9.52 0.85 10.12
N MET A 130 -8.93 -0.10 9.39
CA MET A 130 -8.65 0.06 7.96
C MET A 130 -9.91 0.26 7.13
N GLU A 131 -10.98 -0.45 7.46
CA GLU A 131 -12.25 -0.39 6.72
C GLU A 131 -13.08 0.82 7.11
N GLU A 132 -13.30 0.99 8.42
CA GLU A 132 -14.24 1.99 8.96
C GLU A 132 -13.60 3.37 9.11
N ARG A 133 -12.26 3.48 9.09
CA ARG A 133 -11.48 4.70 9.32
C ARG A 133 -11.88 5.42 10.63
N GLN A 134 -12.25 4.64 11.61
CA GLN A 134 -12.61 5.09 12.96
C GLN A 134 -12.38 3.97 13.96
N VAL A 135 -12.29 4.33 15.24
CA VAL A 135 -12.22 3.43 16.37
C VAL A 135 -13.32 3.79 17.34
N THR A 136 -14.08 2.81 17.81
CA THR A 136 -15.08 3.02 18.87
C THR A 136 -14.61 2.35 20.16
N ILE A 137 -14.38 3.15 21.22
CA ILE A 137 -13.94 2.68 22.54
C ILE A 137 -14.92 3.20 23.59
N ASP A 138 -15.48 2.30 24.38
CA ASP A 138 -16.46 2.61 25.44
C ASP A 138 -17.62 3.51 24.95
N GLY A 139 -18.08 3.28 23.72
CA GLY A 139 -19.19 4.02 23.11
C GLY A 139 -18.81 5.37 22.50
N GLN A 140 -17.55 5.78 22.58
CA GLN A 140 -17.05 6.98 21.92
C GLN A 140 -16.33 6.63 20.62
N THR A 141 -16.71 7.28 19.52
CA THR A 141 -16.12 7.06 18.21
C THR A 141 -15.07 8.14 17.92
N HIS A 142 -13.87 7.69 17.58
CA HIS A 142 -12.72 8.50 17.22
C HIS A 142 -12.41 8.26 15.74
N ALA A 143 -12.66 9.26 14.89
CA ALA A 143 -12.38 9.19 13.45
C ALA A 143 -10.88 9.32 13.16
N MET A 144 -10.40 8.61 12.13
CA MET A 144 -9.08 8.84 11.54
C MET A 144 -9.11 10.09 10.66
N GLY A 145 -7.93 10.70 10.40
CA GLY A 145 -7.82 11.83 9.49
C GLY A 145 -8.19 11.46 8.04
N GLU A 146 -8.44 12.47 7.20
CA GLU A 146 -8.70 12.29 5.77
C GLU A 146 -7.52 11.61 5.05
N PHE A 147 -6.30 11.94 5.47
CA PHE A 147 -5.10 11.24 5.06
C PHE A 147 -4.76 10.17 6.11
N TYR A 148 -5.03 8.92 5.77
CA TYR A 148 -4.77 7.79 6.65
C TYR A 148 -4.34 6.58 5.82
N THR A 149 -3.13 6.09 6.03
CA THR A 149 -2.59 4.94 5.31
C THR A 149 -1.87 3.98 6.25
N ILE A 150 -2.24 2.71 6.19
CA ILE A 150 -1.53 1.63 6.86
C ILE A 150 -0.60 0.95 5.85
N LEU A 151 0.67 0.85 6.24
CA LEU A 151 1.69 0.06 5.57
C LEU A 151 2.00 -1.13 6.49
N ALA A 152 1.50 -2.32 6.13
CA ALA A 152 1.80 -3.52 6.90
C ALA A 152 2.96 -4.28 6.26
N THR A 153 3.84 -4.87 7.07
CA THR A 153 4.91 -5.73 6.56
C THR A 153 4.64 -7.20 6.88
N GLN A 154 5.06 -8.07 5.98
CA GLN A 154 5.06 -9.51 6.17
C GLN A 154 6.39 -10.09 5.69
N ASN A 155 6.93 -11.03 6.45
CA ASN A 155 8.08 -11.82 6.04
C ASN A 155 7.59 -13.18 5.50
N PRO A 156 7.81 -13.50 4.21
CA PRO A 156 7.34 -14.74 3.62
C PRO A 156 8.10 -15.98 4.10
N VAL A 157 9.28 -15.81 4.69
CA VAL A 157 10.16 -16.92 5.11
C VAL A 157 9.86 -17.38 6.53
N GLU A 158 9.39 -16.48 7.40
CA GLU A 158 9.06 -16.80 8.78
C GLU A 158 7.70 -17.49 8.88
N GLN A 159 7.72 -18.79 9.21
CA GLN A 159 6.51 -19.59 9.41
C GLN A 159 6.27 -19.92 10.89
N GLU A 160 7.32 -20.01 11.71
CA GLU A 160 7.18 -20.26 13.15
C GLU A 160 6.63 -19.04 13.90
N GLY A 161 5.62 -19.27 14.74
CA GLY A 161 5.00 -18.22 15.55
C GLY A 161 4.20 -17.20 14.75
N THR A 162 3.77 -17.55 13.53
CA THR A 162 2.96 -16.65 12.67
C THR A 162 1.54 -17.18 12.52
N TYR A 163 0.60 -16.25 12.39
CA TYR A 163 -0.80 -16.51 12.08
C TYR A 163 -1.06 -16.14 10.63
N LYS A 164 -1.55 -17.08 9.82
CA LYS A 164 -1.92 -16.76 8.43
C LYS A 164 -3.02 -15.70 8.43
N LEU A 165 -2.83 -14.66 7.62
CA LEU A 165 -3.87 -13.66 7.42
C LEU A 165 -5.05 -14.29 6.65
N PRO A 166 -6.28 -14.20 7.16
CA PRO A 166 -7.46 -14.65 6.41
C PRO A 166 -7.63 -13.89 5.10
N GLU A 167 -8.05 -14.56 4.07
CA GLU A 167 -8.19 -14.01 2.71
C GLU A 167 -9.15 -12.80 2.68
N ALA A 168 -10.24 -12.86 3.45
CA ALA A 168 -11.18 -11.75 3.57
C ALA A 168 -10.56 -10.49 4.21
N GLN A 169 -9.51 -10.66 4.99
CA GLN A 169 -8.79 -9.56 5.64
C GLN A 169 -7.71 -8.99 4.71
N THR A 170 -7.01 -9.85 3.97
CA THR A 170 -6.01 -9.39 2.99
C THR A 170 -6.65 -8.59 1.85
N ASP A 171 -7.91 -8.83 1.50
CA ASP A 171 -8.66 -8.06 0.48
C ASP A 171 -8.83 -6.57 0.84
N ARG A 172 -8.61 -6.17 2.10
CA ARG A 172 -8.63 -4.76 2.55
C ARG A 172 -7.38 -3.99 2.15
N PHE A 173 -6.27 -4.66 1.91
CA PHE A 173 -5.12 -4.02 1.30
C PHE A 173 -5.38 -3.75 -0.17
N MET A 174 -5.17 -2.51 -0.61
CA MET A 174 -5.29 -2.15 -2.03
C MET A 174 -4.27 -2.92 -2.87
N MET A 175 -3.02 -2.93 -2.41
CA MET A 175 -1.90 -3.57 -3.09
C MET A 175 -1.07 -4.41 -2.13
N LYS A 176 -0.55 -5.52 -2.66
CA LYS A 176 0.58 -6.26 -2.09
C LYS A 176 1.80 -5.98 -2.96
N ILE A 177 2.82 -5.38 -2.38
CA ILE A 177 4.08 -5.04 -3.06
C ILE A 177 5.16 -5.98 -2.55
N THR A 178 5.78 -6.72 -3.48
CA THR A 178 6.84 -7.66 -3.16
C THR A 178 8.20 -6.99 -3.35
N MET A 179 8.92 -6.80 -2.27
CA MET A 179 10.25 -6.19 -2.26
C MET A 179 11.33 -7.28 -2.29
N GLY A 180 12.05 -7.37 -3.41
CA GLY A 180 13.17 -8.27 -3.60
C GLY A 180 14.50 -7.74 -3.05
N TYR A 181 15.54 -8.57 -3.10
CA TYR A 181 16.90 -8.11 -2.89
C TYR A 181 17.33 -7.14 -4.00
N PRO A 182 18.24 -6.18 -3.71
CA PRO A 182 18.83 -5.35 -4.74
C PRO A 182 19.63 -6.21 -5.74
N SER A 183 19.75 -5.73 -6.95
CA SER A 183 20.67 -6.29 -7.93
C SER A 183 22.12 -6.08 -7.52
N LEU A 184 23.07 -6.78 -8.15
CA LEU A 184 24.50 -6.62 -7.84
C LEU A 184 24.95 -5.15 -7.97
N ASP A 185 24.54 -4.45 -9.02
CA ASP A 185 24.94 -3.06 -9.26
C ASP A 185 24.31 -2.10 -8.23
N GLU A 186 23.08 -2.36 -7.83
CA GLU A 186 22.43 -1.62 -6.77
C GLU A 186 23.11 -1.85 -5.41
N GLU A 187 23.53 -3.08 -5.13
CA GLU A 187 24.26 -3.40 -3.90
C GLU A 187 25.64 -2.73 -3.87
N VAL A 188 26.35 -2.70 -5.00
CA VAL A 188 27.60 -1.93 -5.15
C VAL A 188 27.33 -0.45 -4.86
N THR A 189 26.27 0.13 -5.43
CA THR A 189 25.89 1.52 -5.17
C THR A 189 25.61 1.79 -3.69
N ILE A 190 24.96 0.87 -3.00
CA ILE A 190 24.72 0.95 -1.53
C ILE A 190 26.06 0.96 -0.78
N LEU A 191 26.99 0.08 -1.15
CA LEU A 191 28.31 0.01 -0.53
C LEU A 191 29.14 1.26 -0.78
N GLU A 192 29.14 1.80 -2.01
CA GLU A 192 29.83 3.04 -2.36
C GLU A 192 29.30 4.23 -1.56
N ARG A 193 27.99 4.38 -1.46
CA ARG A 193 27.37 5.43 -0.62
C ARG A 193 27.75 5.31 0.85
N HIS A 194 27.86 4.08 1.35
CA HIS A 194 28.29 3.83 2.73
C HIS A 194 29.78 4.13 2.94
N HIS A 195 30.64 3.74 1.96
CA HIS A 195 32.07 3.93 2.03
C HIS A 195 32.49 5.40 1.98
N THR A 196 31.84 6.19 1.11
CA THR A 196 32.17 7.62 0.93
C THR A 196 31.63 8.52 2.04
N ASN A 197 31.10 7.97 3.14
CA ASN A 197 30.39 8.72 4.18
C ASN A 197 29.29 9.66 3.62
N GLN A 198 28.93 9.52 2.36
CA GLN A 198 27.64 9.94 1.86
C GLN A 198 26.62 9.00 2.52
N ARG A 199 26.69 8.96 3.86
CA ARG A 199 25.65 8.30 4.65
C ARG A 199 24.36 8.75 4.02
N LEU A 200 23.59 7.76 3.57
CA LEU A 200 22.19 7.94 3.30
C LEU A 200 21.73 9.11 4.14
N THR A 201 21.43 10.22 3.47
CA THR A 201 21.06 11.49 4.09
C THR A 201 20.26 11.15 5.33
N SER A 202 20.68 11.58 6.51
CA SER A 202 19.91 11.29 7.71
C SER A 202 18.48 11.67 7.37
N LEU A 203 17.48 10.86 7.78
CA LEU A 203 16.10 11.25 7.51
C LEU A 203 15.82 12.69 7.99
N ASP A 204 16.66 13.20 8.89
CA ASP A 204 16.59 14.57 9.41
C ASP A 204 16.95 15.63 8.36
N ASP A 205 17.73 15.28 7.33
CA ASP A 205 18.11 16.19 6.24
C ASP A 205 17.08 16.19 5.09
N VAL A 206 16.07 15.29 5.15
CA VAL A 206 15.02 15.21 4.14
C VAL A 206 13.96 16.29 4.41
N THR A 207 13.76 17.16 3.41
CA THR A 207 12.70 18.18 3.46
C THR A 207 11.41 17.64 2.83
N PRO A 208 10.23 17.99 3.37
CA PRO A 208 8.97 17.65 2.75
C PRO A 208 8.90 18.14 1.29
N ALA A 209 8.46 17.26 0.40
CA ALA A 209 8.25 17.57 -1.02
C ALA A 209 6.79 17.96 -1.31
N ILE A 210 5.88 17.47 -0.48
CA ILE A 210 4.44 17.72 -0.57
C ILE A 210 3.84 17.66 0.83
N THR A 211 2.82 18.47 1.12
CA THR A 211 2.08 18.33 2.38
C THR A 211 0.94 17.32 2.24
N LYS A 212 0.48 16.76 3.37
CA LYS A 212 -0.66 15.85 3.39
C LYS A 212 -1.93 16.51 2.82
N ASP A 213 -2.16 17.79 3.10
CA ASP A 213 -3.32 18.53 2.59
C ASP A 213 -3.27 18.66 1.06
N GLN A 214 -2.09 18.97 0.51
CA GLN A 214 -1.87 18.97 -0.94
C GLN A 214 -2.09 17.57 -1.55
N LEU A 215 -1.74 16.51 -0.84
CA LEU A 215 -2.02 15.15 -1.31
C LEU A 215 -3.52 14.84 -1.30
N VAL A 216 -4.25 15.31 -0.30
CA VAL A 216 -5.73 15.19 -0.26
C VAL A 216 -6.37 15.95 -1.42
N GLU A 217 -5.90 17.16 -1.72
CA GLU A 217 -6.35 17.91 -2.91
C GLU A 217 -6.12 17.12 -4.21
N LEU A 218 -4.94 16.47 -4.32
CA LEU A 218 -4.60 15.66 -5.48
C LEU A 218 -5.51 14.43 -5.63
N ARG A 219 -5.97 13.85 -4.52
CA ARG A 219 -6.96 12.76 -4.55
C ARG A 219 -8.26 13.19 -5.24
N GLN A 220 -8.68 14.44 -5.07
CA GLN A 220 -9.87 14.97 -5.77
C GLN A 220 -9.66 15.04 -7.28
N MET A 221 -8.41 15.18 -7.75
CA MET A 221 -8.10 15.14 -9.18
C MET A 221 -8.28 13.75 -9.79
N LEU A 222 -8.21 12.67 -8.99
CA LEU A 222 -8.48 11.30 -9.47
C LEU A 222 -9.87 11.16 -10.08
N GLU A 223 -10.86 11.91 -9.57
CA GLU A 223 -12.21 11.87 -10.10
C GLU A 223 -12.30 12.40 -11.54
N LYS A 224 -11.40 13.32 -11.89
CA LYS A 224 -11.34 13.97 -13.20
C LYS A 224 -10.51 13.18 -14.22
N VAL A 225 -9.78 12.14 -13.80
CA VAL A 225 -8.99 11.31 -14.72
C VAL A 225 -9.95 10.54 -15.63
N PHE A 226 -9.79 10.77 -16.94
CA PHE A 226 -10.61 10.12 -17.95
C PHE A 226 -10.30 8.62 -18.04
N VAL A 227 -11.34 7.82 -18.15
CA VAL A 227 -11.26 6.38 -18.36
C VAL A 227 -12.22 5.98 -19.47
N ASP A 228 -11.67 5.46 -20.56
CA ASP A 228 -12.49 4.96 -21.65
C ASP A 228 -13.38 3.79 -21.17
N PRO A 229 -14.67 3.71 -21.56
CA PRO A 229 -15.55 2.59 -21.24
C PRO A 229 -14.99 1.22 -21.63
N ALA A 230 -14.17 1.13 -22.68
CA ALA A 230 -13.49 -0.11 -23.06
C ALA A 230 -12.48 -0.56 -21.99
N LEU A 231 -11.80 0.37 -21.30
CA LEU A 231 -10.90 0.04 -20.18
C LEU A 231 -11.67 -0.45 -18.95
N LEU A 232 -12.86 0.08 -18.69
CA LEU A 232 -13.72 -0.46 -17.61
C LEU A 232 -14.09 -1.93 -17.87
N ARG A 233 -14.39 -2.26 -19.14
CA ARG A 233 -14.65 -3.64 -19.56
C ARG A 233 -13.39 -4.51 -19.46
N TYR A 234 -12.24 -3.96 -19.81
CA TYR A 234 -10.96 -4.65 -19.71
C TYR A 234 -10.60 -5.01 -18.27
N ILE A 235 -10.74 -4.05 -17.32
CA ILE A 235 -10.57 -4.29 -15.90
C ILE A 235 -11.51 -5.40 -15.40
N ALA A 236 -12.79 -5.30 -15.74
CA ALA A 236 -13.78 -6.29 -15.35
C ALA A 236 -13.49 -7.69 -15.95
N ALA A 237 -13.00 -7.75 -17.20
CA ALA A 237 -12.61 -8.99 -17.87
C ALA A 237 -11.40 -9.64 -17.19
N ILE A 238 -10.37 -8.88 -16.80
CA ILE A 238 -9.22 -9.40 -16.05
C ILE A 238 -9.69 -10.03 -14.73
N VAL A 239 -10.53 -9.33 -13.96
CA VAL A 239 -11.02 -9.84 -12.68
C VAL A 239 -11.94 -11.07 -12.89
N ALA A 240 -12.81 -11.06 -13.90
CA ALA A 240 -13.65 -12.21 -14.23
C ALA A 240 -12.81 -13.44 -14.62
N GLN A 241 -11.72 -13.23 -15.37
CA GLN A 241 -10.81 -14.30 -15.77
C GLN A 241 -10.18 -15.01 -14.57
N THR A 242 -9.98 -14.32 -13.43
CA THR A 242 -9.48 -14.95 -12.20
C THR A 242 -10.42 -16.01 -11.66
N ARG A 243 -11.75 -15.84 -11.86
CA ARG A 243 -12.81 -16.76 -11.40
C ARG A 243 -13.05 -17.94 -12.36
N GLN A 244 -12.56 -17.83 -13.58
CA GLN A 244 -12.75 -18.84 -14.63
C GLN A 244 -11.52 -19.74 -14.83
N SER A 245 -10.40 -19.38 -14.21
CA SER A 245 -9.14 -20.10 -14.37
C SER A 245 -9.12 -21.41 -13.59
N LYS A 246 -8.75 -22.50 -14.26
CA LYS A 246 -8.59 -23.82 -13.63
C LYS A 246 -7.49 -23.86 -12.55
N ALA A 247 -6.51 -22.96 -12.62
CA ALA A 247 -5.43 -22.87 -11.64
C ALA A 247 -5.82 -22.09 -10.37
N VAL A 248 -7.02 -21.48 -10.35
CA VAL A 248 -7.48 -20.64 -9.24
C VAL A 248 -8.69 -21.30 -8.58
N PHE A 249 -8.56 -21.60 -7.30
CA PHE A 249 -9.64 -22.13 -6.46
C PHE A 249 -10.62 -21.01 -6.06
N LEU A 250 -10.10 -19.86 -5.62
CA LEU A 250 -10.88 -18.67 -5.29
C LEU A 250 -10.34 -17.46 -6.05
N GLY A 251 -11.17 -16.87 -6.91
CA GLY A 251 -10.84 -15.67 -7.68
C GLY A 251 -11.15 -14.38 -6.93
N ALA A 252 -10.68 -13.27 -7.48
CA ALA A 252 -10.80 -11.96 -6.87
C ALA A 252 -12.25 -11.44 -6.80
N SER A 253 -12.56 -10.67 -5.75
CA SER A 253 -13.86 -10.03 -5.53
C SER A 253 -14.07 -8.80 -6.43
N PRO A 254 -15.30 -8.25 -6.55
CA PRO A 254 -15.53 -6.97 -7.24
C PRO A 254 -14.73 -5.79 -6.64
N ARG A 255 -14.36 -5.85 -5.36
CA ARG A 255 -13.47 -4.87 -4.71
C ARG A 255 -12.14 -4.73 -5.47
N ALA A 256 -11.63 -5.84 -6.02
CA ALA A 256 -10.42 -5.81 -6.85
C ALA A 256 -10.59 -4.96 -8.12
N SER A 257 -11.77 -5.01 -8.78
CA SER A 257 -12.04 -4.17 -9.96
C SER A 257 -12.03 -2.69 -9.60
N VAL A 258 -12.64 -2.32 -8.46
CA VAL A 258 -12.64 -0.94 -7.95
C VAL A 258 -11.21 -0.51 -7.61
N SER A 259 -10.45 -1.35 -6.91
CA SER A 259 -9.04 -1.07 -6.59
C SER A 259 -8.19 -0.89 -7.85
N MET A 260 -8.39 -1.72 -8.89
CA MET A 260 -7.68 -1.58 -10.17
C MET A 260 -8.02 -0.27 -10.86
N LEU A 261 -9.29 0.13 -10.89
CA LEU A 261 -9.70 1.39 -11.48
C LEU A 261 -9.05 2.58 -10.76
N GLN A 262 -9.15 2.64 -9.43
CA GLN A 262 -8.58 3.72 -8.64
C GLN A 262 -7.05 3.79 -8.74
N ALA A 263 -6.40 2.63 -8.68
CA ALA A 263 -4.95 2.55 -8.83
C ALA A 263 -4.48 2.95 -10.25
N SER A 264 -5.20 2.55 -11.29
CA SER A 264 -4.86 2.94 -12.68
C SER A 264 -4.98 4.45 -12.88
N LYS A 265 -6.02 5.08 -12.32
CA LYS A 265 -6.17 6.54 -12.32
C LYS A 265 -5.03 7.22 -11.57
N ALA A 266 -4.70 6.73 -10.37
CA ALA A 266 -3.62 7.26 -9.56
C ALA A 266 -2.27 7.11 -10.25
N TYR A 267 -2.01 5.97 -10.89
CA TYR A 267 -0.79 5.74 -11.65
C TYR A 267 -0.69 6.64 -12.89
N ALA A 268 -1.78 6.82 -13.63
CA ALA A 268 -1.82 7.74 -14.77
C ALA A 268 -1.45 9.17 -14.35
N LEU A 269 -2.06 9.68 -13.25
CA LEU A 269 -1.67 10.97 -12.65
C LEU A 269 -0.21 11.00 -12.25
N LEU A 270 0.30 9.96 -11.59
CA LEU A 270 1.70 9.85 -11.19
C LEU A 270 2.67 9.94 -12.39
N GLN A 271 2.20 9.56 -13.58
CA GLN A 271 2.90 9.70 -14.85
C GLN A 271 2.60 11.02 -15.58
N GLY A 272 1.91 11.97 -14.94
CA GLY A 272 1.57 13.29 -15.52
C GLY A 272 0.49 13.24 -16.59
N ARG A 273 -0.41 12.22 -16.56
CA ARG A 273 -1.49 12.05 -17.54
C ARG A 273 -2.84 12.18 -16.87
N ASP A 274 -3.79 12.80 -17.55
CA ASP A 274 -5.19 12.97 -17.14
C ASP A 274 -6.12 11.89 -17.73
N PHE A 275 -5.54 10.82 -18.28
CA PHE A 275 -6.26 9.66 -18.83
C PHE A 275 -5.52 8.36 -18.54
N VAL A 276 -6.28 7.27 -18.40
CA VAL A 276 -5.78 5.90 -18.17
C VAL A 276 -5.50 5.19 -19.49
N THR A 277 -4.40 4.45 -19.54
CA THR A 277 -4.05 3.55 -20.66
C THR A 277 -4.16 2.08 -20.25
N PRO A 278 -4.26 1.14 -21.21
CA PRO A 278 -4.22 -0.29 -20.91
C PRO A 278 -2.95 -0.72 -20.15
N ASP A 279 -1.82 -0.06 -20.42
CA ASP A 279 -0.56 -0.39 -19.76
C ASP A 279 -0.57 -0.01 -18.28
N ASP A 280 -1.26 1.06 -17.88
CA ASP A 280 -1.46 1.42 -16.47
C ASP A 280 -2.22 0.31 -15.74
N VAL A 281 -3.28 -0.21 -16.35
CA VAL A 281 -4.06 -1.32 -15.80
C VAL A 281 -3.19 -2.58 -15.65
N ARG A 282 -2.39 -2.90 -16.67
CA ARG A 282 -1.50 -4.08 -16.66
C ARG A 282 -0.39 -3.97 -15.61
N LEU A 283 0.11 -2.77 -15.37
CA LEU A 283 1.16 -2.52 -14.38
C LEU A 283 0.64 -2.69 -12.94
N VAL A 284 -0.52 -2.14 -12.63
CA VAL A 284 -1.03 -2.21 -11.25
C VAL A 284 -1.69 -3.55 -10.92
N ALA A 285 -2.24 -4.25 -11.92
CA ALA A 285 -3.02 -5.47 -11.73
C ALA A 285 -2.30 -6.59 -10.95
N PRO A 286 -1.01 -6.91 -11.18
CA PRO A 286 -0.31 -7.92 -10.41
C PRO A 286 -0.29 -7.63 -8.91
N SER A 287 0.01 -6.41 -8.52
CA SER A 287 0.08 -5.99 -7.11
C SER A 287 -1.28 -5.96 -6.42
N ILE A 288 -2.37 -5.79 -7.20
CA ILE A 288 -3.74 -5.79 -6.68
C ILE A 288 -4.30 -7.20 -6.58
N LEU A 289 -3.98 -8.09 -7.51
CA LEU A 289 -4.63 -9.40 -7.62
C LEU A 289 -3.89 -10.51 -6.86
N GLN A 290 -2.55 -10.45 -6.73
CA GLN A 290 -1.76 -11.58 -6.22
C GLN A 290 -2.14 -12.04 -4.80
N HIS A 291 -2.63 -11.15 -3.94
CA HIS A 291 -3.03 -11.47 -2.57
C HIS A 291 -4.53 -11.77 -2.42
N ARG A 292 -5.26 -11.73 -3.53
CA ARG A 292 -6.70 -11.97 -3.61
C ARG A 292 -7.06 -13.30 -4.27
N LEU A 293 -6.06 -14.07 -4.68
CA LEU A 293 -6.24 -15.36 -5.33
C LEU A 293 -5.79 -16.49 -4.40
N ILE A 294 -6.60 -17.54 -4.34
CA ILE A 294 -6.17 -18.83 -3.80
C ILE A 294 -6.00 -19.77 -4.99
N LEU A 295 -4.84 -20.36 -5.11
CA LEU A 295 -4.54 -21.33 -6.16
C LEU A 295 -5.11 -22.70 -5.79
N THR A 296 -5.27 -23.56 -6.78
CA THR A 296 -5.57 -24.98 -6.55
C THR A 296 -4.30 -25.70 -6.08
N ALA A 297 -4.48 -26.78 -5.31
CA ALA A 297 -3.35 -27.59 -4.84
C ALA A 297 -2.48 -28.11 -6.00
N GLU A 298 -3.10 -28.43 -7.14
CA GLU A 298 -2.39 -28.86 -8.37
C GLU A 298 -1.47 -27.75 -8.88
N ALA A 299 -1.98 -26.52 -8.97
CA ALA A 299 -1.19 -25.38 -9.43
C ALA A 299 -0.02 -25.06 -8.48
N GLU A 300 -0.25 -25.17 -7.17
CA GLU A 300 0.82 -24.98 -6.17
C GLU A 300 1.90 -26.07 -6.27
N MET A 301 1.51 -27.35 -6.48
CA MET A 301 2.46 -28.46 -6.70
C MET A 301 3.27 -28.29 -8.00
N GLU A 302 2.71 -27.65 -9.03
CA GLU A 302 3.42 -27.28 -10.25
C GLU A 302 4.37 -26.08 -10.06
N GLY A 303 4.46 -25.50 -8.86
CA GLY A 303 5.31 -24.34 -8.55
C GLY A 303 4.80 -23.02 -9.14
N ILE A 304 3.49 -22.95 -9.42
CA ILE A 304 2.82 -21.72 -9.82
C ILE A 304 2.62 -20.86 -8.57
N THR A 305 3.13 -19.64 -8.60
CA THR A 305 2.86 -18.65 -7.55
C THR A 305 1.66 -17.78 -7.94
N PRO A 306 0.96 -17.14 -6.97
CA PRO A 306 -0.14 -16.23 -7.27
C PRO A 306 0.26 -15.13 -8.27
N LEU A 307 1.45 -14.55 -8.13
CA LEU A 307 1.98 -13.55 -9.06
C LEU A 307 2.13 -14.10 -10.49
N LYS A 308 2.69 -15.31 -10.63
CA LYS A 308 2.81 -15.97 -11.95
C LYS A 308 1.44 -16.28 -12.56
N ALA A 309 0.50 -16.73 -11.74
CA ALA A 309 -0.87 -16.98 -12.17
C ALA A 309 -1.53 -15.70 -12.70
N VAL A 310 -1.44 -14.60 -11.94
CA VAL A 310 -2.00 -13.29 -12.34
C VAL A 310 -1.40 -12.82 -13.67
N LYS A 311 -0.08 -12.85 -13.84
CA LYS A 311 0.58 -12.43 -15.10
C LYS A 311 0.05 -13.22 -16.29
N ARG A 312 -0.07 -14.56 -16.18
CA ARG A 312 -0.65 -15.42 -17.22
C ARG A 312 -2.12 -15.12 -17.51
N LEU A 313 -2.89 -14.71 -16.49
CA LEU A 313 -4.30 -14.36 -16.65
C LEU A 313 -4.48 -13.06 -17.40
N ILE A 314 -3.66 -12.04 -17.09
CA ILE A 314 -3.69 -10.74 -17.77
C ILE A 314 -3.36 -10.90 -19.27
N GLU A 315 -2.37 -11.74 -19.61
CA GLU A 315 -1.97 -12.00 -20.99
C GLU A 315 -3.07 -12.65 -21.86
N LYS A 316 -4.03 -13.32 -21.23
CA LYS A 316 -5.15 -13.96 -21.94
C LYS A 316 -6.30 -13.01 -22.27
N VAL A 317 -6.33 -11.84 -21.66
CA VAL A 317 -7.41 -10.86 -21.88
C VAL A 317 -7.01 -9.92 -23.01
N GLU A 318 -7.87 -9.81 -24.01
CA GLU A 318 -7.62 -8.92 -25.15
C GLU A 318 -7.55 -7.46 -24.70
N VAL A 319 -6.49 -6.79 -25.14
CA VAL A 319 -6.28 -5.36 -24.86
C VAL A 319 -7.21 -4.54 -25.75
N PRO A 320 -7.98 -3.59 -25.20
CA PRO A 320 -8.80 -2.72 -26.03
C PRO A 320 -7.92 -1.86 -26.94
N LYS A 321 -8.42 -1.67 -28.18
CA LYS A 321 -7.76 -0.88 -29.23
C LYS A 321 -8.03 0.60 -29.03
#